data_19fbd0f7b625d097870df17fa35f1ec0
#
_entry.id   19fbd0f7b625d097870df17fa35f1ec0
#
_cell.length_a   1.000
_cell.length_b   1.000
_cell.length_c   1.000
_cell.angle_alpha   90.00
_cell.angle_beta   90.00
_cell.angle_gamma   90.00
#
_symmetry.space_group_name_H-M   'P 1'
#
loop_
_entity.id
_entity.type
_entity.pdbx_description
1 polymer ?
#
loop_
_entity_poly.entity_id
_entity_poly.type
_entity_poly.pdbx_seq_one_letter_code
_entity_poly.pdbx_strand_id
1 'polypeptide(L)'
;MARNFTSSLDLFKKENIINLWTSSLLQITLTWIPCLNNLFSLQSQVQIQSQIHCIIKMEKPNVVFILGAPGAGKGTQCQRIVDKFGYVHLSAGDLLRAERKTPGSEHGEVIEKHIVNGTIVPVAITCSLLERAMKESEKNDFLIDGFPRNEDNLTGWNEAMGDKVNFKFVLNIDCGQESCIERCLARGAASGDSKRTDDNEESLKKRFVTFTTSTQPIIKHFEEQNKVKTVNAERSVEEVWTDVEKLFQ
;
A
#
# COMPACT_ATOMS: atom_id res chain seq x y z
N MET A 1 2.91 -1.51 -55.76
CA MET A 1 2.84 -0.77 -54.48
C MET A 1 1.89 -1.49 -53.54
N ALA A 2 2.38 -2.40 -52.74
CA ALA A 2 1.62 -3.05 -51.67
C ALA A 2 2.61 -3.63 -50.67
N ARG A 3 2.94 -2.89 -49.64
CA ARG A 3 3.62 -3.39 -48.42
C ARG A 3 3.31 -2.41 -47.29
N ASN A 4 3.00 -2.96 -46.13
CA ASN A 4 2.87 -2.35 -44.81
C ASN A 4 1.46 -2.02 -44.32
N PHE A 5 0.68 -3.08 -44.00
CA PHE A 5 -0.49 -2.96 -43.13
C PHE A 5 -0.70 -4.23 -42.23
N THR A 6 0.36 -4.92 -41.83
CA THR A 6 0.24 -6.17 -41.04
C THR A 6 0.90 -6.12 -39.66
N SER A 7 1.54 -5.00 -39.24
CA SER A 7 2.34 -4.99 -38.02
C SER A 7 1.61 -4.54 -36.73
N SER A 8 0.44 -3.88 -36.86
CA SER A 8 -0.26 -3.35 -35.65
C SER A 8 -1.28 -4.31 -35.03
N LEU A 9 -1.88 -5.18 -35.85
CA LEU A 9 -2.86 -6.18 -35.37
C LEU A 9 -2.22 -7.41 -34.71
N ASP A 10 -0.98 -7.72 -35.06
CA ASP A 10 -0.26 -8.86 -34.49
C ASP A 10 0.31 -8.56 -33.10
N LEU A 11 0.64 -7.30 -32.77
CA LEU A 11 1.06 -6.91 -31.42
C LEU A 11 -0.10 -6.97 -30.40
N PHE A 12 -1.30 -6.48 -30.78
CA PHE A 12 -2.47 -6.54 -29.89
C PHE A 12 -2.97 -7.96 -29.62
N LYS A 13 -2.80 -8.88 -30.56
CA LYS A 13 -3.13 -10.30 -30.35
C LYS A 13 -2.10 -11.03 -29.48
N LYS A 14 -0.83 -10.67 -29.57
CA LYS A 14 0.23 -11.28 -28.73
C LYS A 14 0.12 -10.89 -27.25
N GLU A 15 -0.16 -9.63 -26.93
CA GLU A 15 -0.33 -9.20 -25.52
C GLU A 15 -1.55 -9.85 -24.85
N ASN A 16 -2.68 -9.97 -25.55
CA ASN A 16 -3.87 -10.63 -25.00
C ASN A 16 -3.70 -12.17 -24.85
N ILE A 17 -2.92 -12.79 -25.71
CA ILE A 17 -2.63 -14.23 -25.61
C ILE A 17 -1.64 -14.49 -24.46
N ILE A 18 -0.64 -13.64 -24.27
CA ILE A 18 0.33 -13.78 -23.16
C ILE A 18 -0.37 -13.60 -21.81
N ASN A 19 -1.27 -12.63 -21.67
CA ASN A 19 -2.04 -12.41 -20.43
C ASN A 19 -3.04 -13.53 -20.12
N LEU A 20 -3.62 -14.16 -21.13
CA LEU A 20 -4.49 -15.33 -20.96
C LEU A 20 -3.69 -16.61 -20.59
N TRP A 21 -2.46 -16.75 -21.10
CA TRP A 21 -1.60 -17.90 -20.80
C TRP A 21 -0.92 -17.76 -19.43
N THR A 22 -0.56 -16.55 -18.99
CA THR A 22 0.07 -16.34 -17.68
C THR A 22 -0.91 -16.59 -16.52
N SER A 23 -2.16 -16.14 -16.62
CA SER A 23 -3.17 -16.40 -15.58
C SER A 23 -3.56 -17.90 -15.51
N SER A 24 -3.62 -18.59 -16.64
CA SER A 24 -3.92 -20.03 -16.70
C SER A 24 -2.73 -20.88 -16.22
N LEU A 25 -1.49 -20.49 -16.55
CA LEU A 25 -0.27 -21.15 -16.07
C LEU A 25 -0.07 -20.97 -14.56
N LEU A 26 -0.37 -19.79 -13.99
CA LEU A 26 -0.31 -19.57 -12.53
C LEU A 26 -1.30 -20.44 -11.78
N GLN A 27 -2.53 -20.60 -12.26
CA GLN A 27 -3.52 -21.49 -11.64
C GLN A 27 -3.14 -22.98 -11.79
N ILE A 28 -2.56 -23.36 -12.92
CA ILE A 28 -2.10 -24.75 -13.16
C ILE A 28 -0.88 -25.07 -12.28
N THR A 29 0.07 -24.15 -12.09
CA THR A 29 1.25 -24.39 -11.26
C THR A 29 0.90 -24.52 -9.77
N LEU A 30 -0.02 -23.71 -9.25
CA LEU A 30 -0.43 -23.78 -7.83
C LEU A 30 -1.19 -25.08 -7.49
N THR A 31 -1.90 -25.66 -8.44
CA THR A 31 -2.65 -26.93 -8.22
C THR A 31 -1.81 -28.19 -8.45
N TRP A 32 -0.73 -28.15 -9.23
CA TRP A 32 0.05 -29.32 -9.66
C TRP A 32 1.44 -29.43 -9.02
N ILE A 33 1.92 -28.42 -8.30
CA ILE A 33 3.21 -28.47 -7.58
C ILE A 33 3.33 -29.68 -6.64
N PRO A 34 2.30 -30.09 -5.89
CA PRO A 34 2.39 -31.30 -5.05
C PRO A 34 2.59 -32.59 -5.83
N CYS A 35 2.09 -32.69 -7.08
CA CYS A 35 2.22 -33.88 -7.92
C CYS A 35 3.58 -33.94 -8.67
N LEU A 36 4.24 -32.81 -8.88
CA LEU A 36 5.51 -32.73 -9.60
C LEU A 36 6.73 -33.02 -8.72
N ASN A 37 6.58 -32.97 -7.40
CA ASN A 37 7.68 -33.21 -6.45
C ASN A 37 8.30 -34.63 -6.56
N ASN A 38 7.61 -35.56 -7.17
CA ASN A 38 8.12 -36.93 -7.36
C ASN A 38 8.70 -37.20 -8.76
N LEU A 39 8.64 -36.25 -9.70
CA LEU A 39 9.01 -36.44 -11.11
C LEU A 39 10.26 -35.72 -11.54
N PHE A 40 10.72 -34.71 -10.78
CA PHE A 40 11.89 -33.89 -11.15
C PHE A 40 12.98 -33.95 -10.09
N SER A 41 14.26 -33.90 -10.55
CA SER A 41 15.39 -33.79 -9.64
C SER A 41 15.35 -32.48 -8.84
N LEU A 42 15.93 -32.47 -7.65
CA LEU A 42 16.04 -31.26 -6.79
C LEU A 42 16.58 -30.04 -7.54
N GLN A 43 17.52 -30.26 -8.47
CA GLN A 43 18.09 -29.20 -9.32
C GLN A 43 17.06 -28.57 -10.28
N SER A 44 16.21 -29.41 -10.87
CA SER A 44 15.13 -28.92 -11.76
C SER A 44 14.05 -28.17 -10.98
N GLN A 45 13.74 -28.59 -9.76
CA GLN A 45 12.79 -27.91 -8.89
C GLN A 45 13.28 -26.52 -8.48
N VAL A 46 14.55 -26.38 -8.08
CA VAL A 46 15.16 -25.10 -7.75
C VAL A 46 15.18 -24.16 -8.96
N GLN A 47 15.45 -24.70 -10.16
CA GLN A 47 15.49 -23.91 -11.39
C GLN A 47 14.10 -23.44 -11.83
N ILE A 48 13.07 -24.27 -11.69
CA ILE A 48 11.68 -23.89 -11.94
C ILE A 48 11.23 -22.85 -10.92
N GLN A 49 11.54 -23.04 -9.64
CA GLN A 49 11.22 -22.09 -8.58
C GLN A 49 11.88 -20.72 -8.82
N SER A 50 13.14 -20.70 -9.25
CA SER A 50 13.86 -19.46 -9.58
C SER A 50 13.28 -18.76 -10.82
N GLN A 51 12.85 -19.51 -11.83
CA GLN A 51 12.19 -18.95 -13.01
C GLN A 51 10.80 -18.40 -12.69
N ILE A 52 10.00 -19.11 -11.88
CA ILE A 52 8.70 -18.61 -11.40
C ILE A 52 8.90 -17.34 -10.58
N HIS A 53 9.87 -17.30 -9.68
CA HIS A 53 10.22 -16.12 -8.89
C HIS A 53 10.65 -14.94 -9.78
N CYS A 54 11.42 -15.20 -10.84
CA CYS A 54 11.83 -14.19 -11.82
C CYS A 54 10.64 -13.65 -12.63
N ILE A 55 9.68 -14.50 -13.02
CA ILE A 55 8.48 -14.11 -13.76
C ILE A 55 7.54 -13.26 -12.87
N ILE A 56 7.32 -13.67 -11.62
CA ILE A 56 6.53 -12.90 -10.64
C ILE A 56 7.16 -11.52 -10.40
N LYS A 57 8.49 -11.44 -10.37
CA LYS A 57 9.21 -10.18 -10.17
C LYS A 57 9.19 -9.25 -11.40
N MET A 58 8.73 -9.72 -12.57
CA MET A 58 8.57 -8.90 -13.79
C MET A 58 7.21 -8.19 -13.86
N GLU A 59 6.21 -8.60 -13.06
CA GLU A 59 4.94 -7.87 -12.97
C GLU A 59 5.09 -6.66 -12.05
N LYS A 60 4.56 -5.51 -12.51
CA LYS A 60 4.52 -4.30 -11.68
C LYS A 60 3.71 -4.58 -10.42
N PRO A 61 4.22 -4.29 -9.23
CA PRO A 61 3.49 -4.50 -7.99
C PRO A 61 2.19 -3.70 -7.97
N ASN A 62 1.13 -4.31 -7.48
CA ASN A 62 -0.15 -3.67 -7.27
C ASN A 62 -0.12 -2.83 -6.00
N VAL A 63 -0.65 -1.62 -6.07
CA VAL A 63 -0.69 -0.69 -4.95
C VAL A 63 -2.11 -0.19 -4.72
N VAL A 64 -2.57 -0.31 -3.47
CA VAL A 64 -3.77 0.34 -2.94
C VAL A 64 -3.35 1.35 -1.89
N PHE A 65 -3.73 2.60 -2.05
CA PHE A 65 -3.53 3.60 -1.01
C PHE A 65 -4.65 3.53 0.02
N ILE A 66 -4.29 3.60 1.30
CA ILE A 66 -5.24 3.60 2.42
C ILE A 66 -5.19 4.98 3.07
N LEU A 67 -6.23 5.77 2.91
CA LEU A 67 -6.34 7.12 3.44
C LEU A 67 -7.45 7.22 4.48
N GLY A 68 -7.47 8.31 5.22
CA GLY A 68 -8.42 8.58 6.30
C GLY A 68 -7.76 9.28 7.48
N ALA A 69 -8.57 9.88 8.34
CA ALA A 69 -8.12 10.64 9.50
C ALA A 69 -7.24 9.83 10.48
N PRO A 70 -6.41 10.49 11.30
CA PRO A 70 -5.75 9.83 12.42
C PRO A 70 -6.80 9.18 13.33
N GLY A 71 -6.68 7.88 13.63
CA GLY A 71 -7.67 7.17 14.46
C GLY A 71 -8.85 6.55 13.71
N ALA A 72 -9.00 6.76 12.41
CA ALA A 72 -10.11 6.21 11.61
C ALA A 72 -10.16 4.66 11.54
N GLY A 73 -9.12 3.95 11.99
CA GLY A 73 -9.10 2.48 11.97
C GLY A 73 -8.39 1.86 10.78
N LYS A 74 -7.63 2.65 9.99
CA LYS A 74 -6.87 2.16 8.82
C LYS A 74 -6.05 0.91 9.11
N GLY A 75 -5.17 0.95 10.12
CA GLY A 75 -4.31 -0.17 10.46
C GLY A 75 -5.06 -1.45 10.81
N THR A 76 -6.21 -1.33 11.50
CA THR A 76 -7.07 -2.47 11.84
C THR A 76 -7.62 -3.15 10.59
N GLN A 77 -8.10 -2.36 9.64
CA GLN A 77 -8.62 -2.90 8.37
C GLN A 77 -7.49 -3.43 7.48
N CYS A 78 -6.34 -2.74 7.44
CA CYS A 78 -5.15 -3.23 6.72
C CYS A 78 -4.72 -4.61 7.23
N GLN A 79 -4.69 -4.83 8.56
CA GLN A 79 -4.32 -6.14 9.12
C GLN A 79 -5.27 -7.24 8.64
N ARG A 80 -6.57 -6.99 8.61
CA ARG A 80 -7.56 -7.94 8.11
C ARG A 80 -7.40 -8.25 6.61
N ILE A 81 -7.06 -7.22 5.81
CA ILE A 81 -6.76 -7.44 4.38
C ILE A 81 -5.50 -8.31 4.22
N VAL A 82 -4.47 -8.05 5.03
CA VAL A 82 -3.25 -8.87 5.06
C VAL A 82 -3.57 -10.32 5.38
N ASP A 83 -4.34 -10.55 6.44
CA ASP A 83 -4.67 -11.88 6.94
C ASP A 83 -5.50 -12.69 5.92
N LYS A 84 -6.42 -12.04 5.23
CA LYS A 84 -7.33 -12.71 4.29
C LYS A 84 -6.82 -12.81 2.87
N PHE A 85 -6.20 -11.75 2.35
CA PHE A 85 -5.82 -11.63 0.94
C PHE A 85 -4.31 -11.68 0.70
N GLY A 86 -3.50 -11.69 1.76
CA GLY A 86 -2.06 -11.86 1.68
C GLY A 86 -1.28 -10.64 1.23
N TYR A 87 -1.89 -9.45 1.19
CA TYR A 87 -1.21 -8.19 0.92
C TYR A 87 -0.07 -7.91 1.89
N VAL A 88 0.86 -7.03 1.50
CA VAL A 88 1.87 -6.45 2.40
C VAL A 88 1.39 -5.09 2.86
N HIS A 89 1.30 -4.87 4.17
CA HIS A 89 0.94 -3.59 4.74
C HIS A 89 2.18 -2.73 4.99
N LEU A 90 2.30 -1.62 4.28
CA LEU A 90 3.34 -0.62 4.43
C LEU A 90 2.74 0.65 5.02
N SER A 91 2.86 0.83 6.33
CA SER A 91 2.47 2.07 6.98
C SER A 91 3.58 3.11 6.83
N ALA A 92 3.36 4.16 6.05
CA ALA A 92 4.33 5.25 5.90
C ALA A 92 4.72 5.85 7.25
N GLY A 93 3.76 6.00 8.17
CA GLY A 93 4.03 6.49 9.53
C GLY A 93 4.89 5.54 10.36
N ASP A 94 4.71 4.22 10.23
CA ASP A 94 5.52 3.25 10.98
C ASP A 94 6.92 3.12 10.39
N LEU A 95 7.08 3.16 9.07
CA LEU A 95 8.38 3.23 8.41
C LEU A 95 9.18 4.46 8.85
N LEU A 96 8.54 5.63 8.88
CA LEU A 96 9.17 6.86 9.38
C LEU A 96 9.55 6.75 10.87
N ARG A 97 8.70 6.16 11.71
CA ARG A 97 9.01 5.94 13.14
C ARG A 97 10.15 4.94 13.33
N ALA A 98 10.26 3.92 12.49
CA ALA A 98 11.37 2.98 12.51
C ALA A 98 12.68 3.66 12.09
N GLU A 99 12.67 4.39 10.98
CA GLU A 99 13.83 5.11 10.46
C GLU A 99 14.36 6.14 11.48
N ARG A 100 13.46 6.88 12.13
CA ARG A 100 13.81 7.81 13.21
C ARG A 100 14.61 7.16 14.34
N LYS A 101 14.31 5.90 14.67
CA LYS A 101 14.97 5.14 15.74
C LYS A 101 16.25 4.46 15.29
N THR A 102 16.55 4.44 14.00
CA THR A 102 17.72 3.77 13.44
C THR A 102 18.98 4.56 13.80
N PRO A 103 19.95 3.95 14.54
CA PRO A 103 21.20 4.64 14.89
C PRO A 103 21.96 5.04 13.62
N GLY A 104 22.40 6.30 13.56
CA GLY A 104 23.15 6.84 12.41
C GLY A 104 22.30 7.18 11.19
N SER A 105 20.97 7.17 11.28
CA SER A 105 20.10 7.60 10.18
C SER A 105 20.29 9.10 9.88
N GLU A 106 20.62 9.41 8.64
CA GLU A 106 20.74 10.80 8.17
C GLU A 106 19.40 11.56 8.20
N HIS A 107 18.28 10.84 8.29
CA HIS A 107 16.93 11.41 8.25
C HIS A 107 16.25 11.49 9.62
N GLY A 108 16.88 10.90 10.66
CA GLY A 108 16.25 10.74 11.99
C GLY A 108 15.76 12.05 12.60
N GLU A 109 16.60 13.09 12.61
CA GLU A 109 16.26 14.41 13.16
C GLU A 109 15.16 15.13 12.37
N VAL A 110 15.21 15.05 11.04
CA VAL A 110 14.19 15.65 10.17
C VAL A 110 12.84 14.99 10.41
N ILE A 111 12.82 13.66 10.46
CA ILE A 111 11.61 12.88 10.73
C ILE A 111 11.03 13.23 12.10
N GLU A 112 11.88 13.28 13.15
CA GLU A 112 11.45 13.65 14.52
C GLU A 112 10.74 14.98 14.54
N LYS A 113 11.35 16.01 13.96
CA LYS A 113 10.78 17.36 13.89
C LYS A 113 9.38 17.37 13.26
N HIS A 114 9.19 16.64 12.17
CA HIS A 114 7.90 16.56 11.49
C HIS A 114 6.86 15.77 12.29
N ILE A 115 7.24 14.65 12.92
CA ILE A 115 6.33 13.84 13.76
C ILE A 115 5.83 14.66 14.96
N VAL A 116 6.73 15.35 15.69
CA VAL A 116 6.38 16.17 16.87
C VAL A 116 5.46 17.32 16.48
N ASN A 117 5.70 17.96 15.33
CA ASN A 117 4.89 19.07 14.84
C ASN A 117 3.60 18.62 14.14
N GLY A 118 3.38 17.32 13.92
CA GLY A 118 2.23 16.80 13.17
C GLY A 118 2.22 17.20 11.69
N THR A 119 3.37 17.59 11.14
CA THR A 119 3.55 18.02 9.75
C THR A 119 3.98 16.85 8.86
N ILE A 120 3.96 17.07 7.54
CA ILE A 120 4.31 16.05 6.54
C ILE A 120 5.83 16.02 6.34
N VAL A 121 6.41 14.81 6.40
CA VAL A 121 7.83 14.58 6.12
C VAL A 121 8.11 14.78 4.62
N PRO A 122 9.28 15.31 4.21
CA PRO A 122 9.65 15.45 2.81
C PRO A 122 9.45 14.16 2.00
N VAL A 123 8.85 14.30 0.82
CA VAL A 123 8.43 13.17 -0.02
C VAL A 123 9.58 12.23 -0.39
N ALA A 124 10.77 12.77 -0.67
CA ALA A 124 11.94 11.97 -1.03
C ALA A 124 12.28 10.91 0.04
N ILE A 125 12.18 11.27 1.32
CA ILE A 125 12.43 10.36 2.44
C ILE A 125 11.33 9.28 2.46
N THR A 126 10.06 9.68 2.40
CA THR A 126 8.94 8.73 2.47
C THR A 126 8.95 7.77 1.29
N CYS A 127 9.16 8.25 0.07
CA CYS A 127 9.21 7.42 -1.14
C CYS A 127 10.39 6.43 -1.10
N SER A 128 11.58 6.87 -0.65
CA SER A 128 12.74 5.98 -0.53
C SER A 128 12.50 4.83 0.45
N LEU A 129 11.85 5.10 1.58
CA LEU A 129 11.49 4.08 2.57
C LEU A 129 10.45 3.09 2.02
N LEU A 130 9.43 3.60 1.34
CA LEU A 130 8.41 2.76 0.70
C LEU A 130 9.02 1.89 -0.42
N GLU A 131 9.82 2.47 -1.30
CA GLU A 131 10.50 1.73 -2.39
C GLU A 131 11.42 0.64 -1.82
N ARG A 132 12.19 0.94 -0.77
CA ARG A 132 13.03 -0.04 -0.07
C ARG A 132 12.20 -1.20 0.48
N ALA A 133 11.15 -0.90 1.23
CA ALA A 133 10.28 -1.91 1.83
C ALA A 133 9.56 -2.77 0.78
N MET A 134 9.15 -2.19 -0.34
CA MET A 134 8.56 -2.93 -1.47
C MET A 134 9.58 -3.86 -2.13
N LYS A 135 10.83 -3.42 -2.32
CA LYS A 135 11.91 -4.24 -2.91
C LYS A 135 12.35 -5.40 -2.02
N GLU A 136 12.31 -5.20 -0.70
CA GLU A 136 12.64 -6.24 0.29
C GLU A 136 11.55 -7.30 0.41
N SER A 137 10.35 -7.02 -0.08
CA SER A 137 9.24 -7.97 -0.07
C SER A 137 9.31 -8.95 -1.24
N GLU A 138 8.92 -10.20 -0.99
CA GLU A 138 8.74 -11.24 -2.01
C GLU A 138 7.35 -11.21 -2.66
N LYS A 139 6.45 -10.33 -2.17
CA LYS A 139 5.06 -10.20 -2.63
C LYS A 139 4.89 -9.02 -3.57
N ASN A 140 3.79 -9.05 -4.35
CA ASN A 140 3.50 -8.04 -5.37
C ASN A 140 2.27 -7.19 -5.07
N ASP A 141 1.54 -7.45 -3.98
CA ASP A 141 0.33 -6.72 -3.61
C ASP A 141 0.57 -5.92 -2.32
N PHE A 142 0.46 -4.60 -2.41
CA PHE A 142 0.81 -3.68 -1.32
C PHE A 142 -0.35 -2.78 -0.92
N LEU A 143 -0.52 -2.61 0.39
CA LEU A 143 -1.33 -1.56 1.00
C LEU A 143 -0.38 -0.48 1.51
N ILE A 144 -0.47 0.74 1.00
CA ILE A 144 0.31 1.88 1.48
C ILE A 144 -0.59 2.74 2.35
N ASP A 145 -0.39 2.66 3.67
CA ASP A 145 -1.23 3.34 4.67
C ASP A 145 -0.67 4.72 5.02
N GLY A 146 -1.53 5.71 4.93
CA GLY A 146 -1.25 7.08 5.31
C GLY A 146 -0.33 7.84 4.34
N PHE A 147 -0.38 7.49 3.07
CA PHE A 147 0.32 8.13 1.95
C PHE A 147 -0.50 7.94 0.66
N PRO A 148 -0.53 8.94 -0.27
CA PRO A 148 0.04 10.28 -0.15
C PRO A 148 -0.80 11.18 0.76
N ARG A 149 -0.19 12.25 1.34
CA ARG A 149 -0.87 13.17 2.27
C ARG A 149 -1.02 14.59 1.74
N ASN A 150 -0.28 14.96 0.72
CA ASN A 150 -0.33 16.27 0.08
C ASN A 150 0.06 16.15 -1.40
N GLU A 151 -0.05 17.25 -2.12
CA GLU A 151 0.30 17.33 -3.56
C GLU A 151 1.76 16.96 -3.83
N ASP A 152 2.70 17.44 -2.99
CA ASP A 152 4.11 17.09 -3.13
C ASP A 152 4.35 15.57 -3.00
N ASN A 153 3.62 14.92 -2.09
CA ASN A 153 3.69 13.46 -1.95
C ASN A 153 3.17 12.75 -3.20
N LEU A 154 2.08 13.25 -3.78
CA LEU A 154 1.51 12.66 -4.99
C LEU A 154 2.44 12.85 -6.20
N THR A 155 2.98 14.05 -6.38
CA THR A 155 3.91 14.37 -7.46
C THR A 155 5.19 13.55 -7.34
N GLY A 156 5.84 13.58 -6.19
CA GLY A 156 7.08 12.81 -5.97
C GLY A 156 6.89 11.30 -6.04
N TRP A 157 5.71 10.79 -5.65
CA TRP A 157 5.38 9.39 -5.88
C TRP A 157 5.24 9.06 -7.37
N ASN A 158 4.54 9.88 -8.13
CA ASN A 158 4.36 9.65 -9.55
C ASN A 158 5.70 9.67 -10.30
N GLU A 159 6.59 10.60 -9.95
CA GLU A 159 7.94 10.67 -10.51
C GLU A 159 8.81 9.46 -10.14
N ALA A 160 8.78 9.03 -8.87
CA ALA A 160 9.63 7.96 -8.37
C ALA A 160 9.10 6.55 -8.70
N MET A 161 7.79 6.35 -8.63
CA MET A 161 7.13 5.05 -8.59
C MET A 161 6.03 4.87 -9.65
N GLY A 162 5.50 5.94 -10.27
CA GLY A 162 4.32 5.86 -11.15
C GLY A 162 4.45 4.82 -12.25
N ASP A 163 5.61 4.76 -12.92
CA ASP A 163 5.87 3.78 -13.98
C ASP A 163 6.28 2.40 -13.46
N LYS A 164 6.59 2.28 -12.17
CA LYS A 164 7.08 1.03 -11.56
C LYS A 164 5.98 0.19 -10.91
N VAL A 165 4.80 0.77 -10.68
CA VAL A 165 3.70 0.14 -9.96
C VAL A 165 2.40 0.15 -10.76
N ASN A 166 1.46 -0.72 -10.38
CA ASN A 166 0.10 -0.76 -10.88
C ASN A 166 -0.83 -0.21 -9.78
N PHE A 167 -1.12 1.09 -9.83
CA PHE A 167 -2.04 1.72 -8.91
C PHE A 167 -3.48 1.25 -9.17
N LYS A 168 -4.13 0.70 -8.16
CA LYS A 168 -5.49 0.16 -8.23
C LYS A 168 -6.54 1.21 -7.85
N PHE A 169 -6.55 1.61 -6.59
CA PHE A 169 -7.51 2.58 -6.05
C PHE A 169 -7.04 3.11 -4.69
N VAL A 170 -7.76 4.11 -4.20
CA VAL A 170 -7.66 4.62 -2.82
C VAL A 170 -8.80 4.04 -2.01
N LEU A 171 -8.51 3.38 -0.90
CA LEU A 171 -9.49 3.07 0.14
C LEU A 171 -9.49 4.20 1.17
N ASN A 172 -10.56 4.96 1.21
CA ASN A 172 -10.78 6.01 2.19
C ASN A 172 -11.59 5.46 3.36
N ILE A 173 -10.97 5.40 4.55
CA ILE A 173 -11.62 5.01 5.79
C ILE A 173 -12.15 6.30 6.45
N ASP A 174 -13.43 6.58 6.24
CA ASP A 174 -14.07 7.80 6.70
C ASP A 174 -14.63 7.63 8.12
N CYS A 175 -14.30 8.57 9.01
CA CYS A 175 -14.70 8.54 10.41
C CYS A 175 -14.70 9.95 10.97
N GLY A 176 -15.71 10.28 11.76
CA GLY A 176 -15.86 11.56 12.42
C GLY A 176 -14.68 11.89 13.35
N GLN A 177 -14.39 13.16 13.48
CA GLN A 177 -13.24 13.65 14.24
C GLN A 177 -13.29 13.23 15.72
N GLU A 178 -14.45 13.27 16.34
CA GLU A 178 -14.64 12.95 17.76
C GLU A 178 -14.30 11.49 18.02
N SER A 179 -14.91 10.56 17.27
CA SER A 179 -14.62 9.12 17.35
C SER A 179 -13.14 8.80 17.09
N CYS A 180 -12.53 9.51 16.13
CA CYS A 180 -11.11 9.38 15.83
C CYS A 180 -10.20 9.79 16.99
N ILE A 181 -10.52 10.92 17.65
CA ILE A 181 -9.76 11.42 18.82
C ILE A 181 -9.86 10.42 19.96
N GLU A 182 -11.07 9.97 20.30
CA GLU A 182 -11.31 8.98 21.36
C GLU A 182 -10.49 7.71 21.13
N ARG A 183 -10.53 7.17 19.90
CA ARG A 183 -9.76 5.97 19.51
C ARG A 183 -8.25 6.16 19.63
N CYS A 184 -7.73 7.33 19.25
CA CYS A 184 -6.31 7.65 19.40
C CYS A 184 -5.88 7.76 20.86
N LEU A 185 -6.66 8.44 21.70
CA LEU A 185 -6.37 8.60 23.12
C LEU A 185 -6.47 7.25 23.86
N ALA A 186 -7.47 6.43 23.55
CA ALA A 186 -7.61 5.08 24.09
C ALA A 186 -6.41 4.21 23.72
N ARG A 187 -5.92 4.26 22.45
CA ARG A 187 -4.71 3.58 22.02
C ARG A 187 -3.49 4.08 22.76
N GLY A 188 -3.34 5.41 22.94
CA GLY A 188 -2.25 6.00 23.69
C GLY A 188 -2.22 5.56 25.16
N ALA A 189 -3.39 5.33 25.79
CA ALA A 189 -3.51 4.84 27.14
C ALA A 189 -3.17 3.34 27.27
N ALA A 190 -3.53 2.54 26.25
CA ALA A 190 -3.39 1.07 26.27
C ALA A 190 -2.02 0.55 25.85
N SER A 191 -1.17 1.35 25.21
CA SER A 191 0.01 0.85 24.47
C SER A 191 1.28 0.65 25.29
N GLY A 192 1.31 0.87 26.61
CA GLY A 192 2.52 0.66 27.44
C GLY A 192 3.80 1.20 26.79
N ASP A 193 4.83 0.36 26.67
CA ASP A 193 6.14 0.71 26.11
C ASP A 193 6.13 0.97 24.58
N SER A 194 5.09 0.55 23.86
CA SER A 194 4.90 0.78 22.43
C SER A 194 4.12 2.06 22.11
N LYS A 195 3.92 2.93 23.11
CA LYS A 195 3.17 4.18 22.99
C LYS A 195 3.72 5.06 21.87
N ARG A 196 2.83 5.51 20.99
CA ARG A 196 3.16 6.53 19.99
C ARG A 196 3.27 7.89 20.68
N THR A 197 4.38 8.59 20.50
CA THR A 197 4.62 9.91 21.09
C THR A 197 3.66 10.98 20.61
N ASP A 198 3.02 10.75 19.47
CA ASP A 198 2.07 11.63 18.78
C ASP A 198 0.58 11.30 19.07
N ASP A 199 0.29 10.36 19.99
CA ASP A 199 -1.07 10.06 20.47
C ASP A 199 -1.41 10.86 21.74
N ASN A 200 -1.27 12.18 21.66
CA ASN A 200 -1.70 13.14 22.68
C ASN A 200 -2.56 14.22 22.05
N GLU A 201 -3.38 14.91 22.84
CA GLU A 201 -4.40 15.84 22.38
C GLU A 201 -3.83 16.98 21.50
N GLU A 202 -2.68 17.56 21.87
CA GLU A 202 -2.05 18.65 21.12
C GLU A 202 -1.56 18.17 19.74
N SER A 203 -0.87 17.04 19.69
CA SER A 203 -0.40 16.44 18.42
C SER A 203 -1.56 15.99 17.54
N LEU A 204 -2.64 15.46 18.14
CA LEU A 204 -3.83 15.06 17.40
C LEU A 204 -4.50 16.27 16.75
N LYS A 205 -4.68 17.38 17.45
CA LYS A 205 -5.23 18.62 16.87
C LYS A 205 -4.44 19.07 15.64
N LYS A 206 -3.10 19.09 15.74
CA LYS A 206 -2.22 19.45 14.62
C LYS A 206 -2.37 18.47 13.44
N ARG A 207 -2.42 17.16 13.72
CA ARG A 207 -2.60 16.11 12.71
C ARG A 207 -3.96 16.18 12.02
N PHE A 208 -5.02 16.55 12.73
CA PHE A 208 -6.33 16.78 12.12
C PHE A 208 -6.34 17.99 11.21
N VAL A 209 -5.71 19.10 11.61
CA VAL A 209 -5.52 20.27 10.72
C VAL A 209 -4.77 19.85 9.45
N THR A 210 -3.66 19.14 9.58
CA THR A 210 -2.90 18.64 8.43
C THR A 210 -3.74 17.71 7.54
N PHE A 211 -4.54 16.82 8.13
CA PHE A 211 -5.44 15.94 7.38
C PHE A 211 -6.46 16.75 6.58
N THR A 212 -7.15 17.69 7.22
CA THR A 212 -8.20 18.49 6.59
C THR A 212 -7.64 19.41 5.49
N THR A 213 -6.50 20.06 5.76
CA THR A 213 -5.94 21.05 4.84
C THR A 213 -5.13 20.45 3.70
N SER A 214 -4.53 19.28 3.90
CA SER A 214 -3.59 18.71 2.94
C SER A 214 -4.04 17.34 2.38
N THR A 215 -4.60 16.45 3.22
CA THR A 215 -4.92 15.08 2.78
C THR A 215 -6.33 14.97 2.19
N GLN A 216 -7.32 15.68 2.71
CA GLN A 216 -8.65 15.70 2.10
C GLN A 216 -8.65 16.19 0.64
N PRO A 217 -7.89 17.23 0.26
CA PRO A 217 -7.74 17.59 -1.16
C PRO A 217 -7.22 16.46 -2.04
N ILE A 218 -6.30 15.62 -1.53
CA ILE A 218 -5.79 14.45 -2.27
C ILE A 218 -6.88 13.39 -2.46
N ILE A 219 -7.68 13.11 -1.42
CA ILE A 219 -8.81 12.19 -1.54
C ILE A 219 -9.76 12.72 -2.62
N LYS A 220 -10.10 14.00 -2.59
CA LYS A 220 -10.97 14.64 -3.59
C LYS A 220 -10.40 14.55 -5.01
N HIS A 221 -9.11 14.78 -5.18
CA HIS A 221 -8.42 14.62 -6.47
C HIS A 221 -8.61 13.20 -7.05
N PHE A 222 -8.51 12.16 -6.22
CA PHE A 222 -8.77 10.78 -6.66
C PHE A 222 -10.27 10.46 -6.84
N GLU A 223 -11.17 11.13 -6.10
CA GLU A 223 -12.62 11.02 -6.29
C GLU A 223 -13.04 11.51 -7.67
N GLU A 224 -12.49 12.64 -8.11
CA GLU A 224 -12.72 13.22 -9.44
C GLU A 224 -12.30 12.25 -10.57
N GLN A 225 -11.35 11.36 -10.28
CA GLN A 225 -10.90 10.30 -11.19
C GLN A 225 -11.68 8.97 -11.05
N ASN A 226 -12.71 8.92 -10.19
CA ASN A 226 -13.42 7.68 -9.83
C ASN A 226 -12.50 6.57 -9.27
N LYS A 227 -11.43 6.95 -8.60
CA LYS A 227 -10.42 6.04 -8.01
C LYS A 227 -10.54 5.88 -6.50
N VAL A 228 -11.56 6.42 -5.84
CA VAL A 228 -11.78 6.31 -4.40
C VAL A 228 -12.90 5.33 -4.09
N LYS A 229 -12.67 4.50 -3.09
CA LYS A 229 -13.66 3.65 -2.43
C LYS A 229 -13.76 4.12 -0.98
N THR A 230 -14.85 4.78 -0.60
CA THR A 230 -15.06 5.30 0.76
C THR A 230 -15.88 4.31 1.58
N VAL A 231 -15.40 4.01 2.79
CA VAL A 231 -16.09 3.16 3.77
C VAL A 231 -16.28 3.94 5.06
N ASN A 232 -17.53 4.03 5.53
CA ASN A 232 -17.87 4.64 6.81
C ASN A 232 -17.39 3.76 7.97
N ALA A 233 -16.48 4.29 8.79
CA ALA A 233 -15.84 3.62 9.90
C ALA A 233 -16.37 4.05 11.29
N GLU A 234 -17.51 4.72 11.38
CA GLU A 234 -18.17 5.02 12.66
C GLU A 234 -18.92 3.81 13.25
N ARG A 235 -19.00 2.75 12.52
CA ARG A 235 -19.60 1.47 12.89
C ARG A 235 -18.62 0.55 13.62
N SER A 236 -19.08 -0.62 14.00
CA SER A 236 -18.21 -1.66 14.58
C SER A 236 -17.14 -2.11 13.59
N VAL A 237 -16.02 -2.64 14.10
CA VAL A 237 -14.90 -3.13 13.28
C VAL A 237 -15.36 -4.22 12.30
N GLU A 238 -16.31 -5.06 12.69
CA GLU A 238 -16.84 -6.16 11.87
C GLU A 238 -17.72 -5.65 10.73
N GLU A 239 -18.59 -4.66 10.98
CA GLU A 239 -19.42 -4.06 9.93
C GLU A 239 -18.57 -3.32 8.90
N VAL A 240 -17.56 -2.57 9.36
CA VAL A 240 -16.59 -1.90 8.48
C VAL A 240 -15.84 -2.94 7.63
N TRP A 241 -15.41 -4.05 8.26
CA TRP A 241 -14.73 -5.12 7.54
C TRP A 241 -15.59 -5.74 6.45
N THR A 242 -16.87 -5.96 6.71
CA THR A 242 -17.80 -6.53 5.72
C THR A 242 -17.86 -5.71 4.42
N ASP A 243 -17.74 -4.38 4.52
CA ASP A 243 -17.72 -3.51 3.35
C ASP A 243 -16.33 -3.44 2.72
N VAL A 244 -15.26 -3.38 3.54
CA VAL A 244 -13.88 -3.41 3.04
C VAL A 244 -13.60 -4.70 2.27
N GLU A 245 -13.98 -5.85 2.80
CA GLU A 245 -13.74 -7.15 2.20
C GLU A 245 -14.27 -7.26 0.76
N LYS A 246 -15.45 -6.73 0.48
CA LYS A 246 -16.07 -6.73 -0.86
C LYS A 246 -15.25 -5.97 -1.91
N LEU A 247 -14.36 -5.06 -1.50
CA LEU A 247 -13.55 -4.26 -2.41
C LEU A 247 -12.29 -4.98 -2.90
N PHE A 248 -11.94 -6.11 -2.25
CA PHE A 248 -10.75 -6.91 -2.53
C PHE A 248 -11.07 -8.32 -3.08
N GLN A 249 -12.35 -8.62 -3.33
CA GLN A 249 -12.82 -9.87 -3.93
C GLN A 249 -12.69 -9.92 -5.44
#